data_78ebd978b06992f91c929524e5a55065
#
_entry.id   78ebd978b06992f91c929524e5a55065
#
_cell.length_a   1.000
_cell.length_b   1.000
_cell.length_c   1.000
_cell.angle_alpha   90.00
_cell.angle_beta   90.00
_cell.angle_gamma   90.00
#
_symmetry.space_group_name_H-M   'P 1'
#
loop_
_entity.id
_entity.type
_entity.pdbx_description
1 polymer ?
#
loop_
_entity_poly.entity_id
_entity_poly.type
_entity_poly.pdbx_seq_one_letter_code
_entity_poly.pdbx_strand_id
1 'polypeptide(L)'
;MTDPLDLTGDLAASYDALRGTGGWWERPRDLLLATGADAATYLQGQLSQDVVDLPVGASSPSFLLQPDGKVTAWLRVTRVGPEAFALDVEAGWGPAVADRLRRFLLRVKVELVEQRAADHPAVIAVRGNPDESATLEGLRPGPDVAVVIAAPPEGDAAGFDVFLADGAEWVPPLPRVDPAAAEVLRIDAGVPAMGAELSDRTIPAEAGQAVIDASVSFTKGCYTGQELVARVDSRGNNVPRQVRSLVLAGADAAPAIGAEVTNAGKAVGSITSVAWSPVRDAPIALALLARSVEVPAIVQVAAGDGTIAATATALSVPTAVAAPPAPPRAGAVRFR
;
A
#
# COMPACT_ATOMS: atom_id res chain seq x y z
N MET A 1 15.40 -17.65 -4.35
CA MET A 1 14.09 -17.10 -4.75
C MET A 1 13.13 -18.25 -4.64
N THR A 2 12.32 -18.28 -3.59
CA THR A 2 11.38 -19.37 -3.30
C THR A 2 10.31 -19.38 -4.40
N ASP A 3 9.91 -20.56 -4.84
CA ASP A 3 8.80 -20.72 -5.81
C ASP A 3 7.56 -20.08 -5.17
N PRO A 4 6.86 -19.13 -5.84
CA PRO A 4 5.66 -18.48 -5.31
C PRO A 4 4.49 -19.46 -5.07
N LEU A 5 4.64 -20.74 -5.44
CA LEU A 5 3.68 -21.80 -5.15
C LEU A 5 4.11 -22.76 -4.05
N ASP A 6 5.35 -22.69 -3.59
CA ASP A 6 5.82 -23.56 -2.51
C ASP A 6 5.20 -23.07 -1.18
N LEU A 7 3.94 -23.45 -0.96
CA LEU A 7 3.29 -23.40 0.34
C LEU A 7 3.94 -24.48 1.22
N THR A 8 5.19 -24.25 1.63
CA THR A 8 5.75 -24.98 2.76
C THR A 8 4.77 -24.86 3.92
N GLY A 9 4.69 -25.85 4.79
CA GLY A 9 3.75 -25.82 5.93
C GLY A 9 3.83 -24.52 6.74
N ASP A 10 4.98 -23.85 6.73
CA ASP A 10 5.22 -22.55 7.36
C ASP A 10 4.48 -21.39 6.69
N LEU A 11 4.34 -21.37 5.36
CA LEU A 11 3.63 -20.29 4.64
C LEU A 11 2.11 -20.38 4.87
N ALA A 12 1.53 -21.58 4.81
CA ALA A 12 0.12 -21.79 5.10
C ALA A 12 -0.22 -21.41 6.56
N ALA A 13 0.60 -21.87 7.52
CA ALA A 13 0.43 -21.51 8.93
C ALA A 13 0.58 -20.00 9.16
N SER A 14 1.52 -19.35 8.49
CA SER A 14 1.71 -17.90 8.54
C SER A 14 0.49 -17.16 7.98
N TYR A 15 -0.04 -17.62 6.85
CA TYR A 15 -1.23 -17.01 6.24
C TYR A 15 -2.47 -17.15 7.15
N ASP A 16 -2.66 -18.34 7.75
CA ASP A 16 -3.75 -18.58 8.69
C ASP A 16 -3.61 -17.73 9.97
N ALA A 17 -2.40 -17.56 10.49
CA ALA A 17 -2.15 -16.67 11.62
C ALA A 17 -2.54 -15.22 11.30
N LEU A 18 -2.15 -14.70 10.14
CA LEU A 18 -2.48 -13.33 9.71
C LEU A 18 -3.98 -13.09 9.53
N ARG A 19 -4.77 -14.12 9.26
CA ARG A 19 -6.23 -14.04 9.14
C ARG A 19 -6.97 -14.45 10.42
N GLY A 20 -6.26 -15.01 11.38
CA GLY A 20 -6.79 -15.50 12.66
C GLY A 20 -6.29 -14.66 13.84
N THR A 21 -5.62 -15.34 14.77
CA THR A 21 -5.19 -14.76 16.06
C THR A 21 -4.13 -13.67 15.96
N GLY A 22 -3.52 -13.52 14.79
CA GLY A 22 -2.51 -12.51 14.50
C GLY A 22 -1.09 -13.07 14.35
N GLY A 23 -0.30 -12.31 13.61
CA GLY A 23 1.11 -12.55 13.38
C GLY A 23 1.84 -11.25 13.07
N TRP A 24 3.17 -11.32 13.06
CA TRP A 24 3.99 -10.16 12.73
C TRP A 24 5.16 -10.54 11.85
N TRP A 25 5.64 -9.54 11.06
CA TRP A 25 6.85 -9.64 10.24
C TRP A 25 7.55 -8.30 10.15
N GLU A 26 8.79 -8.33 9.73
CA GLU A 26 9.55 -7.13 9.42
C GLU A 26 9.26 -6.69 7.98
N ARG A 27 8.86 -5.44 7.82
CA ARG A 27 8.52 -4.84 6.53
C ARG A 27 9.49 -3.68 6.23
N PRO A 28 10.29 -3.76 5.17
CA PRO A 28 11.15 -2.64 4.79
C PRO A 28 10.31 -1.48 4.25
N ARG A 29 10.37 -0.31 4.91
CA ARG A 29 9.67 0.91 4.51
C ARG A 29 10.59 2.11 4.65
N ASP A 30 10.54 3.02 3.69
CA ASP A 30 11.12 4.35 3.85
C ASP A 30 10.11 5.26 4.55
N LEU A 31 10.58 6.08 5.48
CA LEU A 31 9.78 7.03 6.23
C LEU A 31 10.31 8.44 6.01
N LEU A 32 9.41 9.40 5.81
CA LEU A 32 9.70 10.81 5.82
C LEU A 32 8.84 11.49 6.90
N LEU A 33 9.48 12.12 7.86
CA LEU A 33 8.78 12.96 8.84
C LEU A 33 8.73 14.40 8.34
N ALA A 34 7.54 14.98 8.36
CA ALA A 34 7.30 16.39 8.06
C ALA A 34 6.77 17.08 9.32
N THR A 35 7.53 18.00 9.88
CA THR A 35 7.19 18.67 11.13
C THR A 35 7.25 20.19 10.98
N GLY A 36 6.43 20.91 11.74
CA GLY A 36 6.43 22.37 11.80
C GLY A 36 5.05 22.99 11.62
N ALA A 37 4.96 24.27 11.97
CA ALA A 37 3.70 25.01 12.01
C ALA A 37 2.94 25.03 10.67
N ASP A 38 3.68 24.93 9.56
CA ASP A 38 3.08 24.94 8.21
C ASP A 38 2.92 23.53 7.62
N ALA A 39 3.26 22.44 8.36
CA ALA A 39 3.31 21.09 7.82
C ALA A 39 1.98 20.63 7.22
N ALA A 40 0.86 20.85 7.90
CA ALA A 40 -0.46 20.48 7.42
C ALA A 40 -0.80 21.21 6.11
N THR A 41 -0.66 22.55 6.09
CA THR A 41 -0.98 23.37 4.91
C THR A 41 -0.05 23.06 3.74
N TYR A 42 1.23 22.84 4.02
CA TYR A 42 2.22 22.48 3.01
C TYR A 42 1.88 21.12 2.37
N LEU A 43 1.65 20.08 3.17
CA LEU A 43 1.29 18.75 2.68
C LEU A 43 -0.06 18.75 1.97
N GLN A 44 -1.02 19.59 2.40
CA GLN A 44 -2.29 19.78 1.72
C GLN A 44 -2.10 20.19 0.25
N GLY A 45 -1.12 21.02 -0.04
CA GLY A 45 -0.77 21.45 -1.40
C GLY A 45 0.07 20.44 -2.20
N GLN A 46 0.59 19.39 -1.57
CA GLN A 46 1.47 18.40 -2.22
C GLN A 46 0.81 17.05 -2.47
N LEU A 47 -0.06 16.61 -1.57
CA LEU A 47 -0.68 15.29 -1.55
C LEU A 47 -2.09 15.33 -2.17
N SER A 48 -2.53 14.24 -2.78
CA SER A 48 -3.85 14.12 -3.39
C SER A 48 -5.00 13.97 -2.39
N GLN A 49 -4.71 13.45 -1.18
CA GLN A 49 -5.70 13.26 -0.12
C GLN A 49 -5.78 14.48 0.79
N ASP A 50 -6.92 14.68 1.44
CA ASP A 50 -7.09 15.71 2.46
C ASP A 50 -6.32 15.33 3.72
N VAL A 51 -5.37 16.19 4.13
CA VAL A 51 -4.52 15.96 5.31
C VAL A 51 -4.75 16.99 6.41
N VAL A 52 -5.42 18.10 6.12
CA VAL A 52 -5.71 19.12 7.13
C VAL A 52 -6.73 18.58 8.13
N ASP A 53 -7.76 17.91 7.63
CA ASP A 53 -8.82 17.35 8.46
C ASP A 53 -8.50 15.94 8.99
N LEU A 54 -7.31 15.39 8.67
CA LEU A 54 -6.88 14.10 9.18
C LEU A 54 -6.66 14.17 10.68
N PRO A 55 -7.38 13.41 11.52
CA PRO A 55 -7.19 13.42 12.96
C PRO A 55 -5.80 12.94 13.38
N VAL A 56 -5.28 13.41 14.51
CA VAL A 56 -4.03 12.88 15.10
C VAL A 56 -4.20 11.39 15.39
N GLY A 57 -3.26 10.56 14.92
CA GLY A 57 -3.29 9.10 14.99
C GLY A 57 -3.96 8.44 13.77
N ALA A 58 -4.64 9.21 12.92
CA ALA A 58 -5.25 8.67 11.72
C ALA A 58 -4.27 8.62 10.54
N SER A 59 -4.52 7.68 9.65
CA SER A 59 -3.75 7.44 8.42
C SER A 59 -4.66 7.43 7.19
N SER A 60 -4.11 7.84 6.05
CA SER A 60 -4.78 7.73 4.77
C SER A 60 -3.78 7.44 3.64
N PRO A 61 -4.13 6.62 2.65
CA PRO A 61 -3.34 6.53 1.43
C PRO A 61 -3.46 7.83 0.63
N SER A 62 -2.40 8.17 -0.08
CA SER A 62 -2.35 9.37 -0.91
C SER A 62 -1.35 9.22 -2.04
N PHE A 63 -1.57 9.92 -3.14
CA PHE A 63 -0.56 10.10 -4.16
C PHE A 63 0.25 11.37 -3.91
N LEU A 64 1.55 11.27 -4.10
CA LEU A 64 2.45 12.37 -4.35
C LEU A 64 2.73 12.39 -5.86
N LEU A 65 2.39 13.49 -6.53
CA LEU A 65 2.45 13.58 -7.99
C LEU A 65 3.56 14.54 -8.47
N GLN A 66 4.03 14.28 -9.69
CA GLN A 66 4.77 15.26 -10.47
C GLN A 66 3.81 16.36 -10.98
N PRO A 67 4.33 17.53 -11.38
CA PRO A 67 3.48 18.59 -11.96
C PRO A 67 2.69 18.16 -13.21
N ASP A 68 3.21 17.18 -13.98
CA ASP A 68 2.54 16.59 -15.15
C ASP A 68 1.46 15.53 -14.77
N GLY A 69 1.26 15.29 -13.47
CA GLY A 69 0.25 14.38 -12.93
C GLY A 69 0.67 12.91 -12.86
N LYS A 70 1.93 12.57 -13.19
CA LYS A 70 2.45 11.21 -12.97
C LYS A 70 2.75 10.97 -11.51
N VAL A 71 2.70 9.70 -11.12
CA VAL A 71 2.97 9.27 -9.75
C VAL A 71 4.47 9.43 -9.44
N THR A 72 4.79 10.15 -8.37
CA THR A 72 6.11 10.04 -7.71
C THR A 72 6.09 8.88 -6.74
N ALA A 73 5.04 8.80 -5.92
CA ALA A 73 4.79 7.71 -5.01
C ALA A 73 3.30 7.60 -4.69
N TRP A 74 2.84 6.40 -4.42
CA TRP A 74 1.64 6.10 -3.66
C TRP A 74 2.10 5.73 -2.26
N LEU A 75 1.70 6.51 -1.28
CA LEU A 75 2.22 6.46 0.08
C LEU A 75 1.10 6.52 1.09
N ARG A 76 1.40 6.17 2.34
CA ARG A 76 0.49 6.42 3.46
C ARG A 76 0.95 7.67 4.20
N VAL A 77 0.04 8.61 4.43
CA VAL A 77 0.23 9.76 5.28
C VAL A 77 -0.46 9.52 6.62
N THR A 78 0.26 9.73 7.72
CA THR A 78 -0.26 9.60 9.09
C THR A 78 -0.02 10.90 9.83
N ARG A 79 -1.05 11.43 10.48
CA ARG A 79 -0.85 12.58 11.37
C ARG A 79 -0.40 12.08 12.73
N VAL A 80 0.89 12.19 13.03
CA VAL A 80 1.48 11.69 14.29
C VAL A 80 1.48 12.73 15.42
N GLY A 81 1.13 13.97 15.11
CA GLY A 81 1.01 15.06 16.09
C GLY A 81 0.28 16.27 15.50
N PRO A 82 0.03 17.32 16.32
CA PRO A 82 -0.67 18.52 15.84
C PRO A 82 -0.01 19.17 14.61
N GLU A 83 1.32 19.21 14.59
CA GLU A 83 2.17 19.81 13.54
C GLU A 83 3.15 18.77 12.97
N ALA A 84 2.82 17.46 13.03
CA ALA A 84 3.72 16.37 12.66
C ALA A 84 3.00 15.30 11.84
N PHE A 85 3.61 14.93 10.72
CA PHE A 85 3.12 13.91 9.80
C PHE A 85 4.23 12.92 9.46
N ALA A 86 3.89 11.66 9.40
CA ALA A 86 4.72 10.59 8.88
C ALA A 86 4.21 10.20 7.49
N LEU A 87 5.11 10.14 6.52
CA LEU A 87 4.85 9.65 5.17
C LEU A 87 5.67 8.38 4.99
N ASP A 88 5.02 7.25 4.83
CA ASP A 88 5.71 5.98 4.63
C ASP A 88 5.38 5.38 3.26
N VAL A 89 6.40 4.81 2.65
CA VAL A 89 6.35 4.26 1.29
C VAL A 89 7.22 3.00 1.22
N GLU A 90 7.05 2.16 0.19
CA GLU A 90 7.92 1.02 -0.06
C GLU A 90 9.40 1.43 -0.09
N ALA A 91 10.27 0.57 0.44
CA ALA A 91 11.71 0.78 0.49
C ALA A 91 12.28 1.13 -0.89
N GLY A 92 13.15 2.13 -0.93
CA GLY A 92 13.78 2.65 -2.16
C GLY A 92 13.03 3.81 -2.82
N TRP A 93 11.79 4.12 -2.41
CA TRP A 93 11.02 5.25 -2.95
C TRP A 93 11.10 6.52 -2.09
N GLY A 94 11.58 6.41 -0.85
CA GLY A 94 11.76 7.54 0.07
C GLY A 94 12.56 8.70 -0.50
N PRO A 95 13.72 8.47 -1.14
CA PRO A 95 14.51 9.53 -1.77
C PRO A 95 13.72 10.33 -2.82
N ALA A 96 12.93 9.65 -3.67
CA ALA A 96 12.09 10.31 -4.66
C ALA A 96 10.98 11.17 -4.02
N VAL A 97 10.39 10.69 -2.91
CA VAL A 97 9.41 11.43 -2.11
C VAL A 97 10.06 12.67 -1.50
N ALA A 98 11.20 12.52 -0.84
CA ALA A 98 11.93 13.60 -0.20
C ALA A 98 12.36 14.68 -1.21
N ASP A 99 12.94 14.28 -2.33
CA ASP A 99 13.38 15.20 -3.38
C ASP A 99 12.21 15.96 -4.01
N ARG A 100 11.08 15.26 -4.24
CA ARG A 100 9.89 15.89 -4.80
C ARG A 100 9.30 16.92 -3.84
N LEU A 101 9.25 16.63 -2.56
CA LEU A 101 8.75 17.55 -1.54
C LEU A 101 9.72 18.73 -1.35
N ARG A 102 11.02 18.51 -1.23
CA ARG A 102 12.02 19.59 -1.04
C ARG A 102 11.98 20.66 -2.12
N ARG A 103 11.61 20.32 -3.36
CA ARG A 103 11.48 21.31 -4.47
C ARG A 103 10.46 22.41 -4.20
N PHE A 104 9.45 22.14 -3.37
CA PHE A 104 8.37 23.07 -3.04
C PHE A 104 8.47 23.59 -1.59
N LEU A 105 9.57 23.33 -0.89
CA LEU A 105 9.81 23.76 0.47
C LEU A 105 10.36 25.20 0.51
N LEU A 106 9.60 26.16 -0.05
CA LEU A 106 10.01 27.54 -0.15
C LEU A 106 9.20 28.41 0.81
N ARG A 107 9.88 29.10 1.73
CA ARG A 107 9.30 30.06 2.69
C ARG A 107 8.21 29.44 3.58
N VAL A 108 8.29 28.15 3.88
CA VAL A 108 7.40 27.42 4.79
C VAL A 108 8.18 26.94 6.01
N LYS A 109 7.53 26.92 7.17
CA LYS A 109 8.09 26.42 8.42
C LYS A 109 7.84 24.92 8.54
N VAL A 110 8.56 24.17 7.71
CA VAL A 110 8.50 22.70 7.67
C VAL A 110 9.91 22.15 7.63
N GLU A 111 10.18 21.19 8.51
CA GLU A 111 11.37 20.35 8.49
C GLU A 111 11.01 18.99 7.92
N LEU A 112 11.87 18.44 7.05
CA LEU A 112 11.73 17.10 6.47
C LEU A 112 12.92 16.25 6.92
N VAL A 113 12.64 15.19 7.68
CA VAL A 113 13.62 14.20 8.13
C VAL A 113 13.34 12.88 7.44
N GLU A 114 14.35 12.39 6.70
CA GLU A 114 14.26 11.15 5.94
C GLU A 114 14.89 9.99 6.73
N GLN A 115 14.19 8.88 6.81
CA GLN A 115 14.67 7.62 7.38
C GLN A 115 14.49 6.53 6.33
N ARG A 116 15.61 6.02 5.82
CA ARG A 116 15.59 4.97 4.79
C ARG A 116 15.55 3.59 5.43
N ALA A 117 14.83 2.67 4.81
CA ALA A 117 14.77 1.28 5.25
C ALA A 117 16.15 0.60 5.35
N ALA A 118 17.14 1.08 4.59
CA ALA A 118 18.51 0.59 4.63
C ALA A 118 19.29 1.05 5.89
N ASP A 119 18.89 2.15 6.51
CA ASP A 119 19.62 2.81 7.60
C ASP A 119 18.93 2.63 8.96
N HIS A 120 17.70 2.14 8.97
CA HIS A 120 16.88 1.98 10.18
C HIS A 120 16.32 0.56 10.31
N PRO A 121 15.93 0.14 11.53
CA PRO A 121 15.22 -1.12 11.73
C PRO A 121 13.97 -1.19 10.84
N ALA A 122 13.70 -2.37 10.32
CA ALA A 122 12.48 -2.61 9.55
C ALA A 122 11.24 -2.28 10.41
N VAL A 123 10.19 -1.81 9.74
CA VAL A 123 8.90 -1.61 10.38
C VAL A 123 8.34 -2.97 10.80
N ILE A 124 7.90 -3.07 12.04
CA ILE A 124 7.20 -4.27 12.53
C ILE A 124 5.74 -4.15 12.14
N ALA A 125 5.31 -4.98 11.19
CA ALA A 125 3.91 -5.07 10.78
C ALA A 125 3.19 -6.15 11.59
N VAL A 126 2.03 -5.81 12.16
CA VAL A 126 1.17 -6.72 12.92
C VAL A 126 -0.18 -6.80 12.24
N ARG A 127 -0.63 -8.00 11.90
CA ARG A 127 -1.95 -8.23 11.29
C ARG A 127 -2.65 -9.40 11.97
N GLY A 128 -3.98 -9.35 11.96
CA GLY A 128 -4.85 -10.42 12.46
C GLY A 128 -6.30 -10.16 12.05
N ASN A 129 -7.20 -11.04 12.48
CA ASN A 129 -8.61 -10.88 12.23
C ASN A 129 -9.14 -9.56 12.85
N PRO A 130 -9.97 -8.77 12.15
CA PRO A 130 -10.61 -7.58 12.69
C PRO A 130 -11.40 -7.81 14.00
N ASP A 131 -11.95 -9.00 14.19
CA ASP A 131 -12.65 -9.37 15.43
C ASP A 131 -11.71 -9.46 16.64
N GLU A 132 -10.41 -9.66 16.41
CA GLU A 132 -9.34 -9.65 17.41
C GLU A 132 -8.71 -8.25 17.59
N SER A 133 -9.27 -7.22 16.98
CA SER A 133 -8.68 -5.88 16.94
C SER A 133 -8.41 -5.30 18.35
N ALA A 134 -9.27 -5.57 19.31
CA ALA A 134 -9.07 -5.15 20.72
C ALA A 134 -7.84 -5.84 21.35
N THR A 135 -7.64 -7.13 21.05
CA THR A 135 -6.47 -7.90 21.48
C THR A 135 -5.19 -7.36 20.82
N LEU A 136 -5.23 -7.15 19.51
CA LEU A 136 -4.11 -6.58 18.76
C LEU A 136 -3.76 -5.16 19.25
N GLU A 137 -4.78 -4.34 19.54
CA GLU A 137 -4.59 -2.99 20.09
C GLU A 137 -3.88 -3.01 21.44
N GLY A 138 -4.20 -3.98 22.31
CA GLY A 138 -3.54 -4.19 23.60
C GLY A 138 -2.05 -4.60 23.50
N LEU A 139 -1.61 -5.02 22.32
CA LEU A 139 -0.21 -5.43 22.08
C LEU A 139 0.68 -4.29 21.62
N ARG A 140 0.16 -3.07 21.41
CA ARG A 140 0.96 -1.94 20.95
C ARG A 140 2.06 -1.57 21.93
N PRO A 141 3.28 -1.23 21.44
CA PRO A 141 4.32 -0.72 22.30
C PRO A 141 3.94 0.65 22.88
N GLY A 142 4.58 1.01 23.99
CA GLY A 142 4.37 2.33 24.60
C GLY A 142 4.86 3.47 23.71
N PRO A 143 4.37 4.70 23.96
CA PRO A 143 4.67 5.87 23.14
C PRO A 143 6.15 6.30 23.18
N ASP A 144 6.90 5.84 24.18
CA ASP A 144 8.33 6.17 24.33
C ASP A 144 9.23 5.26 23.46
N VAL A 145 8.65 4.19 22.89
CA VAL A 145 9.37 3.15 22.16
C VAL A 145 9.20 3.28 20.66
N ALA A 146 8.03 3.78 20.22
CA ALA A 146 7.68 3.72 18.79
C ALA A 146 6.57 4.68 18.37
N VAL A 147 6.51 4.94 17.06
CA VAL A 147 5.32 5.46 16.38
C VAL A 147 4.51 4.27 15.89
N VAL A 148 3.27 4.19 16.33
CA VAL A 148 2.32 3.15 15.90
C VAL A 148 1.34 3.77 14.91
N ILE A 149 1.25 3.18 13.73
CA ILE A 149 0.42 3.63 12.64
C ILE A 149 -0.62 2.56 12.34
N ALA A 150 -1.90 2.92 12.35
CA ALA A 150 -2.95 2.01 11.92
C ALA A 150 -2.74 1.62 10.45
N ALA A 151 -2.69 0.33 10.17
CA ALA A 151 -2.61 -0.16 8.81
C ALA A 151 -4.01 -0.27 8.20
N PRO A 152 -4.18 0.03 6.90
CA PRO A 152 -5.43 -0.30 6.23
C PRO A 152 -5.62 -1.83 6.25
N PRO A 153 -6.86 -2.32 6.26
CA PRO A 153 -7.12 -3.75 6.14
C PRO A 153 -6.54 -4.28 4.83
N GLU A 154 -5.87 -5.42 4.91
CA GLU A 154 -5.44 -6.17 3.73
C GLU A 154 -6.36 -7.40 3.64
N GLY A 155 -7.44 -7.29 2.86
CA GLY A 155 -8.52 -8.27 2.85
C GLY A 155 -9.26 -8.33 4.20
N ASP A 156 -9.28 -9.52 4.79
CA ASP A 156 -9.89 -9.76 6.11
C ASP A 156 -8.93 -9.50 7.28
N ALA A 157 -7.70 -9.02 7.01
CA ALA A 157 -6.72 -8.74 8.06
C ALA A 157 -6.67 -7.25 8.39
N ALA A 158 -6.71 -6.92 9.66
CA ALA A 158 -6.53 -5.57 10.21
C ALA A 158 -5.31 -5.53 11.13
N GLY A 159 -4.83 -4.34 11.47
CA GLY A 159 -3.70 -4.23 12.39
C GLY A 159 -3.02 -2.88 12.36
N PHE A 160 -1.72 -2.89 12.66
CA PHE A 160 -0.92 -1.69 12.76
C PHE A 160 0.54 -1.95 12.35
N ASP A 161 1.23 -0.89 12.04
CA ASP A 161 2.67 -0.88 11.77
C ASP A 161 3.37 -0.08 12.88
N VAL A 162 4.55 -0.56 13.31
CA VAL A 162 5.34 0.01 14.38
C VAL A 162 6.69 0.48 13.82
N PHE A 163 6.95 1.77 13.94
CA PHE A 163 8.25 2.37 13.66
C PHE A 163 8.96 2.58 14.99
N LEU A 164 10.02 1.81 15.23
CA LEU A 164 10.78 1.89 16.48
C LEU A 164 11.63 3.15 16.51
N ALA A 165 11.74 3.75 17.70
CA ALA A 165 12.71 4.81 17.95
C ALA A 165 14.14 4.25 17.90
N ASP A 166 15.13 5.13 17.66
CA ASP A 166 16.54 4.73 17.61
C ASP A 166 16.97 4.00 18.89
N GLY A 167 17.50 2.78 18.71
CA GLY A 167 17.95 1.94 19.80
C GLY A 167 16.84 1.26 20.60
N ALA A 168 15.57 1.46 20.25
CA ALA A 168 14.47 0.73 20.87
C ALA A 168 14.32 -0.67 20.27
N GLU A 169 13.94 -1.61 21.11
CA GLU A 169 13.61 -2.98 20.72
C GLU A 169 12.19 -3.30 21.19
N TRP A 170 11.42 -3.89 20.32
CA TRP A 170 10.11 -4.42 20.64
C TRP A 170 9.78 -5.61 19.75
N VAL A 171 9.32 -6.68 20.37
CA VAL A 171 8.88 -7.89 19.67
C VAL A 171 7.43 -8.18 20.10
N PRO A 172 6.49 -8.28 19.15
CA PRO A 172 5.13 -8.65 19.48
C PRO A 172 5.06 -10.04 20.13
N PRO A 173 4.20 -10.25 21.16
CA PRO A 173 3.93 -11.58 21.71
C PRO A 173 3.00 -12.40 20.81
N LEU A 174 3.30 -12.45 19.54
CA LEU A 174 2.60 -13.15 18.47
C LEU A 174 3.61 -13.99 17.67
N PRO A 175 3.18 -14.99 16.90
CA PRO A 175 4.09 -15.71 16.01
C PRO A 175 4.69 -14.75 14.96
N ARG A 176 5.99 -14.90 14.72
CA ARG A 176 6.63 -14.30 13.54
C ARG A 176 6.22 -15.12 12.33
N VAL A 177 5.74 -14.45 11.29
CA VAL A 177 5.23 -15.08 10.07
C VAL A 177 6.19 -14.88 8.90
N ASP A 178 6.09 -15.75 7.90
CA ASP A 178 6.82 -15.58 6.65
C ASP A 178 6.28 -14.33 5.92
N PRO A 179 7.14 -13.38 5.52
CA PRO A 179 6.74 -12.20 4.73
C PRO A 179 6.00 -12.56 3.42
N ALA A 180 6.23 -13.74 2.85
CA ALA A 180 5.51 -14.20 1.67
C ALA A 180 4.00 -14.37 1.95
N ALA A 181 3.59 -14.71 3.18
CA ALA A 181 2.18 -14.77 3.55
C ALA A 181 1.50 -13.39 3.51
N ALA A 182 2.23 -12.34 3.88
CA ALA A 182 1.74 -10.96 3.76
C ALA A 182 1.60 -10.53 2.28
N GLU A 183 2.50 -10.99 1.42
CA GLU A 183 2.39 -10.75 -0.02
C GLU A 183 1.15 -11.45 -0.62
N VAL A 184 0.83 -12.66 -0.19
CA VAL A 184 -0.44 -13.33 -0.54
C VAL A 184 -1.64 -12.47 -0.14
N LEU A 185 -1.67 -11.97 1.10
CA LEU A 185 -2.76 -11.09 1.57
C LEU A 185 -2.89 -9.84 0.73
N ARG A 186 -1.77 -9.18 0.41
CA ARG A 186 -1.74 -7.97 -0.41
C ARG A 186 -2.36 -8.21 -1.79
N ILE A 187 -1.96 -9.28 -2.47
CA ILE A 187 -2.42 -9.63 -3.82
C ILE A 187 -3.90 -10.02 -3.78
N ASP A 188 -4.32 -10.85 -2.82
CA ASP A 188 -5.71 -11.29 -2.66
C ASP A 188 -6.64 -10.10 -2.34
N ALA A 189 -6.17 -9.14 -1.56
CA ALA A 189 -6.86 -7.89 -1.28
C ALA A 189 -6.88 -6.90 -2.46
N GLY A 190 -6.12 -7.16 -3.52
CA GLY A 190 -6.01 -6.27 -4.68
C GLY A 190 -5.27 -4.96 -4.39
N VAL A 191 -4.38 -4.94 -3.42
CA VAL A 191 -3.61 -3.74 -3.05
C VAL A 191 -2.37 -3.63 -3.94
N PRO A 192 -2.25 -2.58 -4.78
CA PRO A 192 -1.06 -2.38 -5.60
C PRO A 192 0.15 -1.96 -4.77
N ALA A 193 1.36 -2.15 -5.30
CA ALA A 193 2.60 -1.74 -4.66
C ALA A 193 3.46 -0.89 -5.61
N MET A 194 4.23 0.03 -5.02
CA MET A 194 5.25 0.76 -5.76
C MET A 194 6.37 -0.19 -6.20
N GLY A 195 6.76 -0.08 -7.46
CA GLY A 195 7.75 -0.95 -8.09
C GLY A 195 7.18 -2.19 -8.76
N ALA A 196 5.97 -2.63 -8.39
CA ALA A 196 5.25 -3.72 -9.05
C ALA A 196 4.17 -3.19 -10.00
N GLU A 197 3.06 -2.70 -9.48
CA GLU A 197 1.93 -2.15 -10.25
C GLU A 197 2.10 -0.67 -10.55
N LEU A 198 2.71 0.07 -9.64
CA LEU A 198 2.85 1.53 -9.71
C LEU A 198 4.32 1.95 -9.86
N SER A 199 4.55 2.98 -10.66
CA SER A 199 5.87 3.55 -10.89
C SER A 199 5.78 5.03 -11.27
N ASP A 200 6.91 5.66 -11.49
CA ASP A 200 7.05 7.04 -11.99
C ASP A 200 6.48 7.28 -13.41
N ARG A 201 6.08 6.21 -14.11
CA ARG A 201 5.40 6.26 -15.42
C ARG A 201 3.88 6.12 -15.31
N THR A 202 3.39 5.72 -14.15
CA THR A 202 1.95 5.49 -13.89
C THR A 202 1.25 6.81 -13.65
N ILE A 203 0.01 6.93 -14.10
CA ILE A 203 -0.91 7.98 -13.68
C ILE A 203 -1.91 7.40 -12.68
N PRO A 204 -2.43 8.18 -11.71
CA PRO A 204 -3.26 7.65 -10.62
C PRO A 204 -4.42 6.75 -11.07
N ALA A 205 -5.14 7.10 -12.14
CA ALA A 205 -6.28 6.34 -12.62
C ALA A 205 -5.92 4.93 -13.16
N GLU A 206 -4.65 4.67 -13.52
CA GLU A 206 -4.20 3.32 -13.88
C GLU A 206 -4.19 2.37 -12.67
N ALA A 207 -4.10 2.90 -11.44
CA ALA A 207 -4.21 2.10 -10.22
C ALA A 207 -5.59 1.47 -10.01
N GLY A 208 -6.62 1.97 -10.69
CA GLY A 208 -8.01 1.51 -10.56
C GLY A 208 -8.86 2.41 -9.66
N GLN A 209 -10.19 2.33 -9.84
CA GLN A 209 -11.13 3.24 -9.17
C GLN A 209 -11.06 3.15 -7.65
N ALA A 210 -10.99 1.95 -7.09
CA ALA A 210 -10.93 1.77 -5.64
C ALA A 210 -9.71 2.47 -5.00
N VAL A 211 -8.56 2.47 -5.69
CA VAL A 211 -7.36 3.19 -5.23
C VAL A 211 -7.55 4.70 -5.32
N ILE A 212 -8.20 5.19 -6.38
CA ILE A 212 -8.55 6.61 -6.53
C ILE A 212 -9.48 7.06 -5.39
N ASP A 213 -10.55 6.31 -5.14
CA ASP A 213 -11.54 6.65 -4.11
C ASP A 213 -10.91 6.70 -2.71
N ALA A 214 -9.94 5.82 -2.44
CA ALA A 214 -9.22 5.80 -1.17
C ALA A 214 -8.16 6.91 -1.04
N SER A 215 -7.56 7.36 -2.16
CA SER A 215 -6.32 8.14 -2.13
C SER A 215 -6.46 9.58 -2.63
N VAL A 216 -7.61 9.96 -3.18
CA VAL A 216 -7.83 11.28 -3.79
C VAL A 216 -9.06 11.95 -3.18
N SER A 217 -8.88 13.13 -2.63
CA SER A 217 -10.01 14.01 -2.28
C SER A 217 -10.32 14.95 -3.44
N PHE A 218 -11.53 14.85 -3.96
CA PHE A 218 -12.03 15.76 -5.01
C PHE A 218 -12.68 17.02 -4.45
N THR A 219 -12.80 17.14 -3.14
CA THR A 219 -13.43 18.28 -2.44
C THR A 219 -12.43 19.20 -1.76
N LYS A 220 -11.18 18.75 -1.57
CA LYS A 220 -10.12 19.59 -1.02
C LYS A 220 -9.64 20.67 -2.01
N GLY A 221 -8.85 21.63 -1.50
CA GLY A 221 -8.20 22.64 -2.33
C GLY A 221 -7.14 22.09 -3.30
N CYS A 222 -6.50 22.97 -4.04
CA CYS A 222 -5.52 22.61 -5.06
C CYS A 222 -4.29 21.90 -4.50
N TYR A 223 -3.78 20.92 -5.27
CA TYR A 223 -2.51 20.24 -5.03
C TYR A 223 -1.74 20.02 -6.35
N THR A 224 -0.44 19.79 -6.24
CA THR A 224 0.39 19.62 -7.43
C THR A 224 0.02 18.37 -8.22
N GLY A 225 -0.16 18.54 -9.54
CA GLY A 225 -0.49 17.44 -10.47
C GLY A 225 -2.00 17.15 -10.59
N GLN A 226 -2.86 17.84 -9.85
CA GLN A 226 -4.31 17.60 -9.84
C GLN A 226 -5.00 17.76 -11.21
N GLU A 227 -4.46 18.59 -12.12
CA GLU A 227 -5.12 18.88 -13.40
C GLU A 227 -5.33 17.61 -14.24
N LEU A 228 -4.33 16.72 -14.26
CA LEU A 228 -4.46 15.44 -14.95
C LEU A 228 -5.50 14.56 -14.28
N VAL A 229 -5.47 14.46 -12.94
CA VAL A 229 -6.41 13.65 -12.15
C VAL A 229 -7.84 14.10 -12.39
N ALA A 230 -8.12 15.39 -12.22
CA ALA A 230 -9.47 15.97 -12.46
C ALA A 230 -9.93 15.79 -13.91
N ARG A 231 -9.04 15.97 -14.89
CA ARG A 231 -9.36 15.79 -16.31
C ARG A 231 -9.70 14.35 -16.65
N VAL A 232 -8.97 13.38 -16.08
CA VAL A 232 -9.23 11.96 -16.32
C VAL A 232 -10.52 11.53 -15.64
N ASP A 233 -10.74 11.96 -14.39
CA ASP A 233 -11.98 11.69 -13.64
C ASP A 233 -13.21 12.24 -14.37
N SER A 234 -13.20 13.50 -14.80
CA SER A 234 -14.31 14.13 -15.53
C SER A 234 -14.65 13.45 -16.87
N ARG A 235 -13.75 12.59 -17.37
CA ARG A 235 -13.94 11.76 -18.58
C ARG A 235 -14.23 10.29 -18.25
N GLY A 236 -14.66 10.00 -17.01
CA GLY A 236 -15.04 8.66 -16.57
C GLY A 236 -13.85 7.73 -16.37
N ASN A 237 -12.71 8.25 -15.92
CA ASN A 237 -11.47 7.48 -15.66
C ASN A 237 -10.98 6.64 -16.85
N ASN A 238 -11.10 7.26 -18.04
CA ASN A 238 -10.79 6.64 -19.31
C ASN A 238 -9.27 6.65 -19.58
N VAL A 239 -8.58 5.63 -19.09
CA VAL A 239 -7.13 5.43 -19.22
C VAL A 239 -6.80 4.23 -20.11
N PRO A 240 -5.60 4.19 -20.74
CA PRO A 240 -5.25 3.11 -21.67
C PRO A 240 -5.23 1.72 -21.02
N ARG A 241 -4.89 1.64 -19.74
CA ARG A 241 -4.73 0.39 -18.98
C ARG A 241 -5.03 0.62 -17.51
N GLN A 242 -5.38 -0.44 -16.80
CA GLN A 242 -5.64 -0.40 -15.35
C GLN A 242 -5.15 -1.68 -14.68
N VAL A 243 -4.80 -1.58 -13.40
CA VAL A 243 -4.52 -2.74 -12.57
C VAL A 243 -5.82 -3.52 -12.34
N ARG A 244 -5.74 -4.85 -12.48
CA ARG A 244 -6.85 -5.79 -12.29
C ARG A 244 -6.41 -6.94 -11.40
N SER A 245 -7.35 -7.48 -10.61
CA SER A 245 -7.17 -8.74 -9.91
C SER A 245 -7.51 -9.91 -10.83
N LEU A 246 -6.71 -10.97 -10.78
CA LEU A 246 -6.92 -12.20 -11.51
C LEU A 246 -6.97 -13.38 -10.55
N VAL A 247 -7.94 -14.29 -10.78
CA VAL A 247 -7.98 -15.61 -10.16
C VAL A 247 -7.82 -16.64 -11.28
N LEU A 248 -6.77 -17.44 -11.22
CA LEU A 248 -6.43 -18.42 -12.25
C LEU A 248 -7.11 -19.76 -11.95
N ALA A 249 -7.69 -20.38 -12.95
CA ALA A 249 -8.43 -21.63 -12.79
C ALA A 249 -7.54 -22.85 -13.02
N GLY A 250 -7.54 -23.82 -12.07
CA GLY A 250 -7.02 -25.17 -12.28
C GLY A 250 -5.53 -25.25 -12.61
N ALA A 251 -4.72 -24.34 -12.11
CA ALA A 251 -3.30 -24.31 -12.41
C ALA A 251 -2.50 -25.05 -11.33
N ASP A 252 -1.72 -26.04 -11.74
CA ASP A 252 -0.74 -26.71 -10.89
C ASP A 252 0.56 -25.89 -10.74
N ALA A 253 0.68 -24.77 -11.46
CA ALA A 253 1.83 -23.88 -11.44
C ALA A 253 1.40 -22.41 -11.63
N ALA A 254 2.01 -21.47 -10.88
CA ALA A 254 1.79 -20.04 -11.09
C ALA A 254 2.49 -19.54 -12.36
N PRO A 255 1.88 -18.58 -13.07
CA PRO A 255 2.55 -17.90 -14.15
C PRO A 255 3.73 -17.06 -13.62
N ALA A 256 4.69 -16.77 -14.47
CA ALA A 256 5.78 -15.86 -14.11
C ALA A 256 5.29 -14.41 -14.04
N ILE A 257 5.93 -13.58 -13.21
CA ILE A 257 5.80 -12.11 -13.29
C ILE A 257 6.24 -11.68 -14.70
N GLY A 258 5.45 -10.82 -15.35
CA GLY A 258 5.65 -10.42 -16.74
C GLY A 258 4.99 -11.34 -17.76
N ALA A 259 4.38 -12.46 -17.34
CA ALA A 259 3.64 -13.35 -18.25
C ALA A 259 2.57 -12.58 -19.02
N GLU A 260 2.49 -12.83 -20.32
CA GLU A 260 1.53 -12.17 -21.19
C GLU A 260 0.09 -12.58 -20.85
N VAL A 261 -0.79 -11.60 -20.86
CA VAL A 261 -2.24 -11.81 -20.74
C VAL A 261 -2.90 -11.51 -22.08
N THR A 262 -3.70 -12.46 -22.57
CA THR A 262 -4.45 -12.30 -23.82
C THR A 262 -5.95 -12.35 -23.58
N ASN A 263 -6.70 -11.61 -24.42
CA ASN A 263 -8.16 -11.68 -24.48
C ASN A 263 -8.58 -11.84 -25.95
N ALA A 264 -9.38 -12.86 -26.24
CA ALA A 264 -9.78 -13.23 -27.62
C ALA A 264 -8.57 -13.32 -28.58
N GLY A 265 -7.45 -13.90 -28.10
CA GLY A 265 -6.21 -14.10 -28.87
C GLY A 265 -5.37 -12.85 -29.10
N LYS A 266 -5.69 -11.72 -28.48
CA LYS A 266 -4.91 -10.48 -28.54
C LYS A 266 -4.21 -10.21 -27.21
N ALA A 267 -2.93 -9.84 -27.25
CA ALA A 267 -2.22 -9.37 -26.07
C ALA A 267 -2.88 -8.12 -25.48
N VAL A 268 -3.21 -8.16 -24.20
CA VAL A 268 -3.91 -7.08 -23.48
C VAL A 268 -3.16 -6.61 -22.25
N GLY A 269 -2.04 -7.22 -21.89
CA GLY A 269 -1.24 -6.81 -20.74
C GLY A 269 -0.35 -7.91 -20.21
N SER A 270 0.09 -7.76 -18.95
CA SER A 270 0.98 -8.72 -18.30
C SER A 270 0.73 -8.80 -16.79
N ILE A 271 1.13 -9.92 -16.21
CA ILE A 271 1.15 -10.16 -14.76
C ILE A 271 2.20 -9.25 -14.10
N THR A 272 1.84 -8.60 -13.01
CA THR A 272 2.72 -7.73 -12.22
C THR A 272 3.07 -8.32 -10.86
N SER A 273 2.12 -9.04 -10.23
CA SER A 273 2.32 -9.78 -8.99
C SER A 273 1.56 -11.10 -9.05
N VAL A 274 2.08 -12.14 -8.38
CA VAL A 274 1.45 -13.46 -8.36
C VAL A 274 1.73 -14.18 -7.04
N ALA A 275 0.74 -14.90 -6.54
CA ALA A 275 0.85 -15.76 -5.36
C ALA A 275 -0.18 -16.89 -5.42
N TRP A 276 -0.07 -17.87 -4.52
CA TRP A 276 -1.11 -18.87 -4.29
C TRP A 276 -2.02 -18.40 -3.15
N SER A 277 -3.33 -18.38 -3.36
CA SER A 277 -4.31 -18.08 -2.30
C SER A 277 -4.80 -19.38 -1.66
N PRO A 278 -4.47 -19.67 -0.38
CA PRO A 278 -4.98 -20.86 0.30
C PRO A 278 -6.51 -20.87 0.42
N VAL A 279 -7.13 -19.70 0.53
CA VAL A 279 -8.60 -19.56 0.65
C VAL A 279 -9.31 -19.86 -0.67
N ARG A 280 -8.71 -19.48 -1.78
CA ARG A 280 -9.28 -19.72 -3.12
C ARG A 280 -8.87 -21.06 -3.69
N ASP A 281 -7.89 -21.72 -3.06
CA ASP A 281 -7.22 -22.92 -3.57
C ASP A 281 -6.80 -22.73 -5.04
N ALA A 282 -6.21 -21.58 -5.34
CA ALA A 282 -5.88 -21.17 -6.70
C ALA A 282 -4.78 -20.10 -6.74
N PRO A 283 -4.00 -20.01 -7.82
CA PRO A 283 -3.12 -18.87 -8.05
C PRO A 283 -3.96 -17.59 -8.23
N ILE A 284 -3.48 -16.52 -7.59
CA ILE A 284 -4.00 -15.18 -7.72
C ILE A 284 -2.92 -14.25 -8.27
N ALA A 285 -3.32 -13.21 -8.97
CA ALA A 285 -2.37 -12.27 -9.53
C ALA A 285 -2.95 -10.85 -9.58
N LEU A 286 -2.04 -9.87 -9.64
CA LEU A 286 -2.35 -8.54 -10.16
C LEU A 286 -1.75 -8.43 -11.57
N ALA A 287 -2.46 -7.73 -12.43
CA ALA A 287 -2.05 -7.53 -13.81
C ALA A 287 -2.40 -6.13 -14.29
N LEU A 288 -1.55 -5.55 -15.11
CA LEU A 288 -1.84 -4.29 -15.78
C LEU A 288 -2.47 -4.60 -17.15
N LEU A 289 -3.79 -4.44 -17.25
CA LEU A 289 -4.57 -4.81 -18.44
C LEU A 289 -5.05 -3.60 -19.22
N ALA A 290 -5.06 -3.73 -20.53
CA ALA A 290 -5.62 -2.75 -21.44
C ALA A 290 -7.11 -2.50 -21.13
N ARG A 291 -7.56 -1.27 -21.31
CA ARG A 291 -8.94 -0.84 -21.13
C ARG A 291 -9.97 -1.62 -21.95
N SER A 292 -9.56 -2.18 -23.08
CA SER A 292 -10.44 -3.02 -23.92
C SER A 292 -10.92 -4.29 -23.21
N VAL A 293 -10.33 -4.66 -22.06
CA VAL A 293 -10.81 -5.74 -21.20
C VAL A 293 -11.84 -5.15 -20.24
N GLU A 294 -13.11 -5.27 -20.60
CA GLU A 294 -14.23 -4.90 -19.73
C GLU A 294 -14.42 -5.98 -18.67
N VAL A 295 -14.19 -5.64 -17.40
CA VAL A 295 -14.29 -6.59 -16.29
C VAL A 295 -15.69 -6.60 -15.68
N PRO A 296 -16.19 -7.79 -15.21
CA PRO A 296 -15.50 -9.07 -15.15
C PRO A 296 -15.33 -9.74 -16.51
N ALA A 297 -14.16 -10.36 -16.75
CA ALA A 297 -13.83 -11.02 -18.01
C ALA A 297 -13.00 -12.29 -17.79
N ILE A 298 -13.11 -13.24 -18.73
CA ILE A 298 -12.18 -14.37 -18.80
C ILE A 298 -11.05 -14.00 -19.75
N VAL A 299 -9.83 -14.10 -19.26
CA VAL A 299 -8.58 -13.86 -20.01
C VAL A 299 -7.71 -15.12 -20.00
N GLN A 300 -6.70 -15.19 -20.86
CA GLN A 300 -5.71 -16.26 -20.89
C GLN A 300 -4.37 -15.71 -20.47
N VAL A 301 -3.69 -16.38 -19.55
CA VAL A 301 -2.37 -16.03 -19.03
C VAL A 301 -1.37 -17.06 -19.52
N ALA A 302 -0.26 -16.60 -20.11
CA ALA A 302 0.81 -17.49 -20.57
C ALA A 302 1.46 -18.23 -19.37
N ALA A 303 1.61 -19.55 -19.49
CA ALA A 303 2.23 -20.40 -18.48
C ALA A 303 2.94 -21.59 -19.16
N GLY A 304 4.28 -21.63 -19.07
CA GLY A 304 5.07 -22.62 -19.81
C GLY A 304 4.78 -22.56 -21.31
N ASP A 305 4.49 -23.72 -21.90
CA ASP A 305 4.15 -23.86 -23.34
C ASP A 305 2.65 -23.66 -23.62
N GLY A 306 1.84 -23.31 -22.62
CA GLY A 306 0.40 -23.17 -22.72
C GLY A 306 -0.14 -21.86 -22.13
N THR A 307 -1.44 -21.87 -21.88
CA THR A 307 -2.16 -20.77 -21.22
C THR A 307 -3.08 -21.29 -20.13
N ILE A 308 -3.29 -20.45 -19.11
CA ILE A 308 -4.22 -20.70 -18.01
C ILE A 308 -5.36 -19.67 -18.11
N ALA A 309 -6.61 -20.15 -18.03
CA ALA A 309 -7.75 -19.26 -17.95
C ALA A 309 -7.78 -18.53 -16.61
N ALA A 310 -8.03 -17.23 -16.62
CA ALA A 310 -8.16 -16.42 -15.42
C ALA A 310 -9.39 -15.53 -15.47
N THR A 311 -10.07 -15.38 -14.33
CA THR A 311 -11.13 -14.39 -14.16
C THR A 311 -10.52 -13.08 -13.73
N ALA A 312 -10.60 -12.06 -14.59
CA ALA A 312 -10.17 -10.71 -14.32
C ALA A 312 -11.32 -9.88 -13.71
N THR A 313 -11.05 -9.16 -12.62
CA THR A 313 -12.01 -8.28 -11.94
C THR A 313 -11.38 -6.91 -11.63
N ALA A 314 -12.22 -5.93 -11.29
CA ALA A 314 -11.74 -4.68 -10.72
C ALA A 314 -11.10 -4.92 -9.34
N LEU A 315 -10.19 -4.02 -8.93
CA LEU A 315 -9.67 -4.06 -7.57
C LEU A 315 -10.77 -3.71 -6.56
N SER A 316 -10.71 -4.34 -5.40
CA SER A 316 -11.54 -4.04 -4.23
C SER A 316 -10.64 -3.63 -3.05
N VAL A 317 -9.92 -2.53 -3.19
CA VAL A 317 -9.08 -2.00 -2.11
C VAL A 317 -9.98 -1.55 -0.96
N PRO A 318 -9.75 -2.01 0.27
CA PRO A 318 -10.51 -1.53 1.42
C PRO A 318 -10.32 -0.02 1.59
N THR A 319 -11.42 0.70 1.71
CA THR A 319 -11.42 2.13 2.04
C THR A 319 -10.86 2.36 3.44
N ALA A 320 -10.25 3.52 3.65
CA ALA A 320 -9.59 3.92 4.90
C ALA A 320 -10.33 3.46 6.15
N VAL A 321 -9.61 2.86 7.08
CA VAL A 321 -10.14 2.51 8.40
C VAL A 321 -10.43 3.78 9.17
N ALA A 322 -11.61 3.85 9.79
CA ALA A 322 -11.89 4.87 10.79
C ALA A 322 -10.76 4.87 11.82
N ALA A 323 -10.26 6.06 12.17
CA ALA A 323 -9.18 6.21 13.12
C ALA A 323 -9.48 5.41 14.40
N PRO A 324 -8.57 4.59 14.90
CA PRO A 324 -8.69 4.06 16.25
C PRO A 324 -8.74 5.25 17.24
N PRO A 325 -9.36 5.07 18.41
CA PRO A 325 -9.39 6.13 19.42
C PRO A 325 -7.96 6.63 19.67
N ALA A 326 -7.80 7.95 19.71
CA ALA A 326 -6.52 8.62 19.83
C ALA A 326 -5.66 7.99 20.94
N PRO A 327 -4.40 7.65 20.69
CA PRO A 327 -3.49 7.20 21.75
C PRO A 327 -3.35 8.30 22.80
N PRO A 328 -3.15 7.94 24.08
CA PRO A 328 -2.84 8.92 25.10
C PRO A 328 -1.61 9.74 24.62
N ARG A 329 -1.65 11.05 24.82
CA ARG A 329 -0.74 12.09 24.33
C ARG A 329 0.69 11.57 24.16
N ALA A 330 1.11 11.39 22.93
CA ALA A 330 2.48 11.04 22.58
C ALA A 330 3.40 12.17 23.07
N GLY A 331 4.34 11.83 23.92
CA GLY A 331 5.54 12.64 24.13
C GLY A 331 6.22 12.79 22.77
N ALA A 332 6.86 13.93 22.53
CA ALA A 332 7.54 14.18 21.26
C ALA A 332 8.60 13.08 21.03
N VAL A 333 8.29 12.13 20.14
CA VAL A 333 9.28 11.15 19.67
C VAL A 333 10.31 11.94 18.88
N ARG A 334 11.52 12.08 19.42
CA ARG A 334 12.65 12.68 18.72
C ARG A 334 13.34 11.56 17.94
N PHE A 335 13.15 11.59 16.64
CA PHE A 335 14.08 10.95 15.72
C PHE A 335 15.26 11.89 15.54
N ARG A 336 16.48 11.42 15.73
CA ARG A 336 17.72 12.17 15.47
C ARG A 336 18.26 11.85 14.10
#